data_64e364575760535dbb087dfd9655f050
#
_entry.id   64e364575760535dbb087dfd9655f050
#
_cell.length_a   1.000
_cell.length_b   1.000
_cell.length_c   1.000
_cell.angle_alpha   90.00
_cell.angle_beta   90.00
_cell.angle_gamma   90.00
#
_symmetry.space_group_name_H-M   'P 1'
#
loop_
_entity.id
_entity.type
_entity.pdbx_description
1 polymer ?
#
loop_
_entity_poly.entity_id
_entity_poly.type
_entity_poly.pdbx_seq_one_letter_code
_entity_poly.pdbx_strand_id
1 'polypeptide(L)'
;MCPRRRRLPTRVDVGRRPLMLYAQTPAHEKRRLFRDALASGELLRLPGAFNPLSARLIERKGFDGVYISGAVLSADLGLPDIGLTTLTEVAQRAGQIARMTELPAIVDADTGFGEPMNVARTIQTLEDAGLAGTHIEDQVNPKRCGHLDGKEVVDLATATQRIRAAADARRDANFLIMARTDIRAVEGLAATIDRAKALVDAGADAVFPEALRGLGEFEAVATALDVPVLANMTEFGKSALFTVDELRAAGVRMAIWPVSLLRMAMGAAERALDTLLADGALDTQLGAMQHRADLYDLIDYQGYSRFDAGVFDFTVER
;
A
#
# COMPACT_ATOMS: atom_id res chain seq x y z
N MET A 1 5.35 -10.93 -32.44
CA MET A 1 5.44 -12.07 -31.50
C MET A 1 5.56 -11.52 -30.12
N CYS A 2 4.48 -11.57 -29.35
CA CYS A 2 4.43 -11.01 -28.00
C CYS A 2 5.14 -11.98 -27.03
N PRO A 3 6.15 -11.57 -26.24
CA PRO A 3 6.79 -12.47 -25.29
C PRO A 3 5.78 -12.85 -24.20
N ARG A 4 5.64 -14.15 -23.98
CA ARG A 4 4.78 -14.73 -22.93
C ARG A 4 5.22 -14.19 -21.57
N ARG A 5 4.35 -13.47 -20.90
CA ARG A 5 4.48 -13.07 -19.49
C ARG A 5 4.76 -14.31 -18.65
N ARG A 6 5.92 -14.37 -18.01
CA ARG A 6 6.15 -15.31 -16.91
C ARG A 6 5.25 -14.86 -15.76
N ARG A 7 4.11 -15.52 -15.64
CA ARG A 7 3.31 -15.42 -14.39
C ARG A 7 4.18 -15.96 -13.27
N LEU A 8 4.21 -15.26 -12.14
CA LEU A 8 4.62 -15.85 -10.86
C LEU A 8 3.94 -17.22 -10.76
N PRO A 9 4.59 -18.26 -10.22
CA PRO A 9 4.06 -19.61 -10.22
C PRO A 9 2.71 -19.64 -9.50
N THR A 10 1.63 -19.54 -10.27
CA THR A 10 0.27 -19.79 -9.82
C THR A 10 0.04 -21.29 -9.91
N ARG A 11 -0.20 -21.88 -8.76
CA ARG A 11 -0.60 -23.25 -8.45
C ARG A 11 0.52 -24.18 -8.03
N VAL A 12 0.77 -24.14 -6.72
CA VAL A 12 1.18 -25.33 -6.00
C VAL A 12 -0.02 -26.28 -5.96
N ASP A 13 0.25 -27.54 -6.28
CA ASP A 13 -0.69 -28.65 -6.33
C ASP A 13 -1.60 -28.71 -5.08
N VAL A 14 -2.93 -28.77 -5.28
CA VAL A 14 -3.94 -28.71 -4.22
C VAL A 14 -4.18 -30.13 -3.68
N GLY A 15 -3.12 -30.80 -3.20
CA GLY A 15 -3.25 -31.90 -2.26
C GLY A 15 -3.55 -31.32 -0.89
N ARG A 16 -4.73 -31.63 -0.32
CA ARG A 16 -5.24 -31.26 1.02
C ARG A 16 -4.40 -30.22 1.76
N ARG A 17 -4.53 -28.93 1.40
CA ARG A 17 -3.95 -27.87 2.22
C ARG A 17 -4.73 -27.82 3.53
N PRO A 18 -4.04 -27.83 4.69
CA PRO A 18 -4.70 -27.51 5.94
C PRO A 18 -5.36 -26.14 5.83
N LEU A 19 -6.52 -25.94 6.44
CA LEU A 19 -7.12 -24.61 6.53
C LEU A 19 -6.14 -23.67 7.20
N MET A 20 -5.80 -22.62 6.51
CA MET A 20 -4.96 -21.55 7.06
C MET A 20 -5.82 -20.31 7.25
N LEU A 21 -5.89 -19.83 8.48
CA LEU A 21 -6.66 -18.61 8.82
C LEU A 21 -6.06 -17.35 8.18
N TYR A 22 -4.79 -17.42 7.77
CA TYR A 22 -4.02 -16.32 7.18
C TYR A 22 -3.27 -16.78 5.94
N ALA A 23 -2.68 -15.82 5.23
CA ALA A 23 -1.75 -16.09 4.14
C ALA A 23 -0.59 -16.99 4.60
N GLN A 24 -0.11 -17.85 3.71
CA GLN A 24 0.91 -18.85 4.02
C GLN A 24 2.33 -18.33 3.82
N THR A 25 2.52 -17.41 2.86
CA THR A 25 3.82 -16.82 2.58
C THR A 25 4.26 -15.99 3.78
N PRO A 26 5.37 -16.33 4.43
CA PRO A 26 5.85 -15.58 5.59
C PRO A 26 6.33 -14.17 5.20
N ALA A 27 6.31 -13.23 6.14
CA ALA A 27 6.59 -11.82 5.88
C ALA A 27 7.98 -11.59 5.23
N HIS A 28 9.03 -12.29 5.69
CA HIS A 28 10.37 -12.17 5.12
C HIS A 28 10.43 -12.61 3.65
N GLU A 29 9.67 -13.64 3.29
CA GLU A 29 9.58 -14.12 1.90
C GLU A 29 8.83 -13.12 1.01
N LYS A 30 7.73 -12.53 1.50
CA LYS A 30 7.02 -11.45 0.79
C LYS A 30 7.93 -10.25 0.55
N ARG A 31 8.78 -9.89 1.52
CA ARG A 31 9.78 -8.82 1.39
C ARG A 31 10.80 -9.14 0.32
N ARG A 32 11.36 -10.36 0.36
CA ARG A 32 12.31 -10.82 -0.65
C ARG A 32 11.70 -10.78 -2.07
N LEU A 33 10.50 -11.35 -2.24
CA LEU A 33 9.80 -11.35 -3.52
C LEU A 33 9.52 -9.94 -4.02
N PHE A 34 9.21 -9.01 -3.12
CA PHE A 34 8.99 -7.61 -3.47
C PHE A 34 10.27 -6.94 -3.98
N ARG A 35 11.40 -7.18 -3.31
CA ARG A 35 12.72 -6.69 -3.76
C ARG A 35 13.10 -7.29 -5.11
N ASP A 36 12.93 -8.58 -5.29
CA ASP A 36 13.21 -9.26 -6.57
C ASP A 36 12.35 -8.68 -7.71
N ALA A 37 11.07 -8.40 -7.43
CA ALA A 37 10.17 -7.79 -8.39
C ALA A 37 10.58 -6.35 -8.76
N LEU A 38 10.99 -5.53 -7.79
CA LEU A 38 11.54 -4.18 -8.04
C LEU A 38 12.82 -4.22 -8.88
N ALA A 39 13.71 -5.19 -8.60
CA ALA A 39 14.96 -5.38 -9.33
C ALA A 39 14.74 -5.86 -10.78
N SER A 40 13.57 -6.40 -11.12
CA SER A 40 13.26 -6.83 -12.50
C SER A 40 13.14 -5.69 -13.51
N GLY A 41 12.99 -4.45 -13.02
CA GLY A 41 12.77 -3.27 -13.86
C GLY A 41 11.33 -3.09 -14.34
N GLU A 42 10.42 -4.02 -14.02
CA GLU A 42 8.99 -3.88 -14.31
C GLU A 42 8.32 -2.88 -13.35
N LEU A 43 7.25 -2.23 -13.81
CA LEU A 43 6.44 -1.38 -12.95
C LEU A 43 5.47 -2.22 -12.15
N LEU A 44 5.53 -2.13 -10.83
CA LEU A 44 4.65 -2.82 -9.89
C LEU A 44 3.38 -1.99 -9.63
N ARG A 45 2.23 -2.65 -9.69
CA ARG A 45 0.91 -2.06 -9.47
C ARG A 45 0.41 -2.40 -8.07
N LEU A 46 0.21 -1.39 -7.25
CA LEU A 46 -0.09 -1.51 -5.82
C LEU A 46 -1.39 -0.76 -5.48
N PRO A 47 -2.58 -1.33 -5.80
CA PRO A 47 -3.85 -0.71 -5.42
C PRO A 47 -3.99 -0.58 -3.91
N GLY A 48 -4.72 0.46 -3.47
CA GLY A 48 -5.00 0.70 -2.07
C GLY A 48 -6.03 -0.27 -1.49
N ALA A 49 -5.65 -1.01 -0.44
CA ALA A 49 -6.58 -1.79 0.35
C ALA A 49 -7.07 -0.98 1.55
N PHE A 50 -8.38 -0.96 1.77
CA PHE A 50 -9.00 -0.29 2.93
C PHE A 50 -9.40 -1.29 4.05
N ASN A 51 -9.36 -2.59 3.75
CA ASN A 51 -9.59 -3.66 4.73
C ASN A 51 -9.01 -5.00 4.21
N PRO A 52 -8.99 -6.06 5.04
CA PRO A 52 -8.50 -7.38 4.63
C PRO A 52 -9.22 -7.99 3.41
N LEU A 53 -10.52 -7.73 3.26
CA LEU A 53 -11.31 -8.26 2.15
C LEU A 53 -10.88 -7.64 0.81
N SER A 54 -10.64 -6.33 0.79
CA SER A 54 -10.15 -5.64 -0.41
C SER A 54 -8.72 -6.08 -0.79
N ALA A 55 -7.86 -6.43 0.17
CA ALA A 55 -6.54 -7.00 -0.11
C ALA A 55 -6.63 -8.37 -0.80
N ARG A 56 -7.53 -9.25 -0.34
CA ARG A 56 -7.82 -10.53 -1.03
C ARG A 56 -8.38 -10.33 -2.44
N LEU A 57 -9.21 -9.31 -2.63
CA LEU A 57 -9.74 -8.99 -3.96
C LEU A 57 -8.62 -8.50 -4.89
N ILE A 58 -7.70 -7.65 -4.42
CA ILE A 58 -6.53 -7.18 -5.15
C ILE A 58 -5.67 -8.37 -5.59
N GLU A 59 -5.36 -9.29 -4.68
CA GLU A 59 -4.62 -10.51 -4.96
C GLU A 59 -5.32 -11.37 -6.02
N ARG A 60 -6.62 -11.64 -5.86
CA ARG A 60 -7.42 -12.43 -6.83
C ARG A 60 -7.42 -11.82 -8.22
N LYS A 61 -7.31 -10.51 -8.35
CA LYS A 61 -7.23 -9.79 -9.62
C LYS A 61 -5.84 -9.82 -10.26
N GLY A 62 -4.81 -10.32 -9.57
CA GLY A 62 -3.47 -10.49 -10.11
C GLY A 62 -2.64 -9.21 -10.15
N PHE A 63 -2.78 -8.37 -9.14
CA PHE A 63 -1.89 -7.24 -8.89
C PHE A 63 -0.58 -7.69 -8.25
N ASP A 64 0.38 -6.77 -8.16
CA ASP A 64 1.77 -7.09 -7.81
C ASP A 64 2.06 -6.87 -6.32
N GLY A 65 1.21 -6.13 -5.63
CA GLY A 65 1.28 -5.85 -4.20
C GLY A 65 0.07 -5.06 -3.72
N VAL A 66 0.08 -4.70 -2.44
CA VAL A 66 -0.98 -3.95 -1.77
C VAL A 66 -0.39 -2.68 -1.17
N TYR A 67 -1.06 -1.55 -1.39
CA TYR A 67 -0.76 -0.30 -0.68
C TYR A 67 -1.79 -0.06 0.44
N ILE A 68 -1.32 0.43 1.60
CA ILE A 68 -2.16 0.76 2.75
C ILE A 68 -1.95 2.25 3.07
N SER A 69 -2.94 3.06 2.69
CA SER A 69 -2.88 4.51 2.80
C SER A 69 -3.23 5.01 4.19
N GLY A 70 -2.47 5.98 4.73
CA GLY A 70 -2.81 6.70 5.95
C GLY A 70 -4.16 7.43 5.85
N ALA A 71 -4.43 8.04 4.68
CA ALA A 71 -5.72 8.68 4.43
C ALA A 71 -6.91 7.70 4.49
N VAL A 72 -6.71 6.46 4.01
CA VAL A 72 -7.72 5.40 4.11
C VAL A 72 -7.92 4.95 5.55
N LEU A 73 -6.84 4.76 6.30
CA LEU A 73 -6.91 4.35 7.70
C LEU A 73 -7.58 5.42 8.57
N SER A 74 -7.25 6.71 8.33
CA SER A 74 -7.92 7.83 9.01
C SER A 74 -9.41 7.86 8.69
N ALA A 75 -9.79 7.75 7.41
CA ALA A 75 -11.18 7.74 6.98
C ALA A 75 -12.00 6.57 7.55
N ASP A 76 -11.40 5.38 7.65
CA ASP A 76 -12.02 4.19 8.26
C ASP A 76 -12.32 4.39 9.77
N LEU A 77 -11.54 5.24 10.43
CA LEU A 77 -11.78 5.69 11.80
C LEU A 77 -12.72 6.90 11.91
N GLY A 78 -13.22 7.44 10.78
CA GLY A 78 -14.03 8.65 10.73
C GLY A 78 -13.23 9.94 11.01
N LEU A 79 -11.89 9.91 10.83
CA LEU A 79 -10.99 11.02 11.10
C LEU A 79 -10.47 11.65 9.80
N PRO A 80 -10.19 12.97 9.79
CA PRO A 80 -9.48 13.60 8.69
C PRO A 80 -8.00 13.17 8.67
N ASP A 81 -7.41 13.17 7.46
CA ASP A 81 -6.01 12.82 7.22
C ASP A 81 -5.07 14.01 7.53
N ILE A 82 -4.82 14.26 8.80
CA ILE A 82 -3.99 15.35 9.33
C ILE A 82 -3.06 14.89 10.46
N GLY A 83 -2.61 13.63 10.42
CA GLY A 83 -1.70 13.08 11.44
C GLY A 83 -2.36 12.76 12.77
N LEU A 84 -3.66 12.44 12.80
CA LEU A 84 -4.39 12.07 14.03
C LEU A 84 -4.24 10.60 14.39
N THR A 85 -3.89 9.74 13.44
CA THR A 85 -3.67 8.31 13.69
C THR A 85 -2.37 8.08 14.44
N THR A 86 -2.37 7.07 15.30
CA THR A 86 -1.18 6.65 16.05
C THR A 86 -0.46 5.48 15.38
N LEU A 87 0.83 5.28 15.72
CA LEU A 87 1.58 4.10 15.29
C LEU A 87 0.82 2.79 15.60
N THR A 88 0.21 2.70 16.78
CA THR A 88 -0.49 1.49 17.23
C THR A 88 -1.69 1.18 16.33
N GLU A 89 -2.51 2.17 16.01
CA GLU A 89 -3.67 2.01 15.12
C GLU A 89 -3.23 1.62 13.71
N VAL A 90 -2.22 2.31 13.17
CA VAL A 90 -1.70 2.03 11.84
C VAL A 90 -1.09 0.63 11.76
N ALA A 91 -0.21 0.25 12.68
CA ALA A 91 0.43 -1.06 12.69
C ALA A 91 -0.58 -2.20 12.87
N GLN A 92 -1.57 -2.03 13.76
CA GLN A 92 -2.61 -3.01 13.98
C GLN A 92 -3.46 -3.22 12.73
N ARG A 93 -3.95 -2.15 12.11
CA ARG A 93 -4.81 -2.23 10.93
C ARG A 93 -4.05 -2.73 9.71
N ALA A 94 -2.85 -2.21 9.49
CA ALA A 94 -1.98 -2.66 8.39
C ALA A 94 -1.59 -4.14 8.52
N GLY A 95 -1.29 -4.60 9.73
CA GLY A 95 -1.02 -6.00 10.01
C GLY A 95 -2.24 -6.91 9.78
N GLN A 96 -3.46 -6.44 10.09
CA GLN A 96 -4.69 -7.16 9.75
C GLN A 96 -4.85 -7.36 8.24
N ILE A 97 -4.48 -6.36 7.44
CA ILE A 97 -4.54 -6.41 5.98
C ILE A 97 -3.43 -7.31 5.43
N ALA A 98 -2.17 -7.08 5.84
CA ALA A 98 -1.00 -7.77 5.31
C ALA A 98 -1.02 -9.29 5.53
N ARG A 99 -1.55 -9.76 6.67
CA ARG A 99 -1.65 -11.20 6.97
C ARG A 99 -2.74 -11.94 6.20
N MET A 100 -3.65 -11.23 5.51
CA MET A 100 -4.76 -11.84 4.77
C MET A 100 -4.51 -11.96 3.27
N THR A 101 -3.36 -11.55 2.78
CA THR A 101 -2.95 -11.66 1.37
C THR A 101 -1.58 -12.30 1.25
N GLU A 102 -1.35 -13.05 0.16
CA GLU A 102 -0.01 -13.57 -0.20
C GLU A 102 0.89 -12.48 -0.78
N LEU A 103 0.32 -11.33 -1.16
CA LEU A 103 1.06 -10.22 -1.76
C LEU A 103 1.88 -9.44 -0.71
N PRO A 104 3.01 -8.84 -1.12
CA PRO A 104 3.68 -7.83 -0.30
C PRO A 104 2.78 -6.63 -0.08
N ALA A 105 2.77 -6.09 1.14
CA ALA A 105 2.01 -4.91 1.51
C ALA A 105 2.94 -3.82 2.03
N ILE A 106 2.81 -2.59 1.50
CA ILE A 106 3.50 -1.40 2.01
C ILE A 106 2.50 -0.45 2.65
N VAL A 107 2.93 0.31 3.65
CA VAL A 107 2.05 1.19 4.43
C VAL A 107 2.59 2.61 4.51
N ASP A 108 1.69 3.56 4.56
CA ASP A 108 1.95 4.96 4.90
C ASP A 108 2.27 5.06 6.40
N ALA A 109 3.41 5.64 6.75
CA ALA A 109 3.80 5.90 8.13
C ALA A 109 3.87 7.41 8.44
N ASP A 110 3.16 8.23 7.68
CA ASP A 110 3.15 9.69 7.86
C ASP A 110 4.60 10.24 8.01
N THR A 111 4.87 11.01 9.04
CA THR A 111 6.21 11.55 9.35
C THR A 111 7.05 10.61 10.22
N GLY A 112 6.61 9.37 10.46
CA GLY A 112 7.28 8.38 11.33
C GLY A 112 6.79 8.36 12.78
N PHE A 113 5.67 9.03 13.07
CA PHE A 113 5.01 9.09 14.39
C PHE A 113 5.88 9.68 15.50
N GLY A 114 6.77 10.62 15.17
CA GLY A 114 7.58 11.38 16.11
C GLY A 114 9.01 11.61 15.66
N GLU A 115 9.90 11.86 16.62
CA GLU A 115 11.32 12.12 16.42
C GLU A 115 12.10 10.85 15.99
N PRO A 116 13.38 10.93 15.57
CA PRO A 116 14.14 9.79 15.00
C PRO A 116 14.06 8.48 15.81
N MET A 117 14.02 8.52 17.13
CA MET A 117 13.85 7.32 17.95
C MET A 117 12.45 6.69 17.81
N ASN A 118 11.42 7.52 17.59
CA ASN A 118 10.09 7.01 17.30
C ASN A 118 10.03 6.43 15.87
N VAL A 119 10.72 7.05 14.92
CA VAL A 119 10.87 6.50 13.55
C VAL A 119 11.51 5.10 13.61
N ALA A 120 12.60 4.94 14.36
CA ALA A 120 13.25 3.65 14.56
C ALA A 120 12.28 2.58 15.13
N ARG A 121 11.51 2.96 16.16
CA ARG A 121 10.47 2.09 16.73
C ARG A 121 9.37 1.77 15.73
N THR A 122 8.97 2.73 14.91
CA THR A 122 7.97 2.56 13.85
C THR A 122 8.38 1.48 12.87
N ILE A 123 9.62 1.52 12.37
CA ILE A 123 10.12 0.50 11.43
C ILE A 123 10.02 -0.89 12.02
N GLN A 124 10.53 -1.10 13.23
CA GLN A 124 10.49 -2.42 13.86
C GLN A 124 9.06 -2.90 14.14
N THR A 125 8.16 -1.98 14.54
CA THR A 125 6.75 -2.31 14.75
C THR A 125 6.05 -2.73 13.44
N LEU A 126 6.34 -2.05 12.33
CA LEU A 126 5.79 -2.39 11.02
C LEU A 126 6.37 -3.69 10.46
N GLU A 127 7.66 -3.97 10.70
CA GLU A 127 8.25 -5.27 10.40
C GLU A 127 7.54 -6.41 11.15
N ASP A 128 7.30 -6.23 12.46
CA ASP A 128 6.59 -7.21 13.30
C ASP A 128 5.13 -7.40 12.86
N ALA A 129 4.50 -6.35 12.34
CA ALA A 129 3.16 -6.41 11.75
C ALA A 129 3.10 -7.14 10.40
N GLY A 130 4.25 -7.55 9.83
CA GLY A 130 4.32 -8.33 8.60
C GLY A 130 4.33 -7.51 7.31
N LEU A 131 4.56 -6.20 7.38
CA LEU A 131 4.64 -5.32 6.21
C LEU A 131 5.92 -5.63 5.40
N ALA A 132 5.87 -5.33 4.10
CA ALA A 132 7.01 -5.44 3.20
C ALA A 132 7.82 -4.14 3.10
N GLY A 133 7.25 -3.03 3.52
CA GLY A 133 7.90 -1.74 3.52
C GLY A 133 6.97 -0.63 3.98
N THR A 134 7.52 0.56 4.03
CA THR A 134 6.81 1.79 4.39
C THR A 134 7.43 3.01 3.69
N HIS A 135 6.68 4.11 3.64
CA HIS A 135 7.26 5.40 3.35
C HIS A 135 7.12 6.35 4.53
N ILE A 136 8.06 7.29 4.61
CA ILE A 136 8.10 8.35 5.62
C ILE A 136 8.23 9.67 4.88
N GLU A 137 7.38 10.65 5.22
CA GLU A 137 7.36 11.95 4.57
C GLU A 137 8.11 13.03 5.34
N ASP A 138 8.52 14.06 4.61
CA ASP A 138 9.27 15.21 5.13
C ASP A 138 8.39 16.38 5.56
N GLN A 139 7.09 16.20 5.74
CA GLN A 139 6.21 17.27 6.19
C GLN A 139 6.46 17.69 7.64
N VAL A 140 6.13 18.96 7.93
CA VAL A 140 6.00 19.48 9.31
C VAL A 140 4.68 18.98 9.90
N ASN A 141 4.69 18.55 11.16
CA ASN A 141 3.46 18.18 11.85
C ASN A 141 2.73 19.42 12.40
N PRO A 142 1.38 19.43 12.35
CA PRO A 142 0.50 18.41 11.81
C PRO A 142 0.56 18.36 10.27
N LYS A 143 0.82 17.16 9.74
CA LYS A 143 0.91 16.94 8.29
C LYS A 143 -0.44 17.19 7.60
N ARG A 144 -0.41 17.35 6.28
CA ARG A 144 -1.61 17.48 5.45
C ARG A 144 -1.57 16.47 4.32
N CYS A 145 -2.73 16.17 3.74
CA CYS A 145 -2.78 15.36 2.54
C CYS A 145 -1.90 15.96 1.42
N GLY A 146 -1.09 15.13 0.78
CA GLY A 146 -0.08 15.54 -0.21
C GLY A 146 -0.61 16.34 -1.39
N HIS A 147 -1.90 16.26 -1.70
CA HIS A 147 -2.55 16.99 -2.78
C HIS A 147 -3.27 18.29 -2.34
N LEU A 148 -3.25 18.63 -1.05
CA LEU A 148 -3.79 19.89 -0.52
C LEU A 148 -2.73 21.00 -0.54
N ASP A 149 -3.21 22.25 -0.44
CA ASP A 149 -2.36 23.44 -0.33
C ASP A 149 -1.92 23.71 1.12
N GLY A 150 -0.91 24.55 1.29
CA GLY A 150 -0.43 25.00 2.59
C GLY A 150 0.39 23.94 3.33
N LYS A 151 1.06 23.05 2.60
CA LYS A 151 2.07 22.13 3.16
C LYS A 151 3.34 22.89 3.50
N GLU A 152 3.98 22.46 4.58
CA GLU A 152 5.31 22.85 4.97
C GLU A 152 6.17 21.59 5.09
N VAL A 153 7.43 21.69 4.69
CA VAL A 153 8.40 20.61 4.81
C VAL A 153 9.46 20.99 5.83
N VAL A 154 9.98 20.00 6.54
CA VAL A 154 11.10 20.19 7.45
C VAL A 154 12.38 20.49 6.66
N ASP A 155 13.41 21.03 7.33
CA ASP A 155 14.72 21.19 6.71
C ASP A 155 15.33 19.85 6.27
N LEU A 156 16.34 19.91 5.41
CA LEU A 156 16.98 18.72 4.84
C LEU A 156 17.64 17.86 5.91
N ALA A 157 18.22 18.46 6.95
CA ALA A 157 18.88 17.73 8.02
C ALA A 157 17.86 16.88 8.81
N THR A 158 16.72 17.45 9.17
CA THR A 158 15.62 16.73 9.83
C THR A 158 15.07 15.63 8.95
N ALA A 159 14.83 15.88 7.66
CA ALA A 159 14.32 14.87 6.72
C ALA A 159 15.30 13.68 6.58
N THR A 160 16.60 13.94 6.41
CA THR A 160 17.64 12.90 6.30
C THR A 160 17.82 12.14 7.60
N GLN A 161 17.69 12.77 8.77
CA GLN A 161 17.73 12.09 10.07
C GLN A 161 16.58 11.09 10.25
N ARG A 162 15.35 11.43 9.80
CA ARG A 162 14.21 10.49 9.81
C ARG A 162 14.51 9.25 8.97
N ILE A 163 15.01 9.42 7.74
CA ILE A 163 15.32 8.32 6.84
C ILE A 163 16.48 7.48 7.37
N ARG A 164 17.53 8.09 7.88
CA ARG A 164 18.67 7.37 8.49
C ARG A 164 18.22 6.54 9.68
N ALA A 165 17.42 7.12 10.59
CA ALA A 165 16.87 6.38 11.72
C ALA A 165 16.02 5.18 11.29
N ALA A 166 15.26 5.32 10.19
CA ALA A 166 14.50 4.23 9.61
C ALA A 166 15.41 3.12 9.05
N ALA A 167 16.42 3.50 8.26
CA ALA A 167 17.36 2.58 7.63
C ALA A 167 18.19 1.80 8.67
N ASP A 168 18.70 2.50 9.69
CA ASP A 168 19.52 1.90 10.76
C ASP A 168 18.71 0.98 11.69
N ALA A 169 17.41 1.24 11.87
CA ALA A 169 16.54 0.44 12.73
C ALA A 169 15.99 -0.83 12.07
N ARG A 170 16.07 -0.93 10.75
CA ARG A 170 15.62 -2.07 9.96
C ARG A 170 16.36 -3.35 10.35
N ARG A 171 15.61 -4.44 10.65
CA ARG A 171 16.17 -5.76 11.00
C ARG A 171 16.25 -6.70 9.80
N ASP A 172 15.26 -6.66 8.91
CA ASP A 172 15.23 -7.42 7.66
C ASP A 172 15.69 -6.51 6.50
N ALA A 173 16.85 -6.82 5.91
CA ALA A 173 17.41 -6.05 4.82
C ALA A 173 16.46 -5.88 3.60
N ASN A 174 15.47 -6.75 3.47
CA ASN A 174 14.46 -6.67 2.41
C ASN A 174 13.27 -5.76 2.76
N PHE A 175 13.13 -5.29 4.00
CA PHE A 175 12.09 -4.32 4.33
C PHE A 175 12.37 -3.01 3.60
N LEU A 176 11.42 -2.55 2.73
CA LEU A 176 11.60 -1.38 1.90
C LEU A 176 11.39 -0.10 2.72
N ILE A 177 12.40 0.76 2.73
CA ILE A 177 12.29 2.13 3.28
C ILE A 177 12.24 3.10 2.11
N MET A 178 11.08 3.74 1.96
CA MET A 178 10.85 4.73 0.92
C MET A 178 10.80 6.13 1.52
N ALA A 179 11.56 7.04 0.95
CA ALA A 179 11.49 8.44 1.31
C ALA A 179 10.40 9.12 0.48
N ARG A 180 9.40 9.70 1.16
CA ARG A 180 8.45 10.60 0.52
C ARG A 180 8.88 12.04 0.74
N THR A 181 8.82 12.84 -0.31
CA THR A 181 9.05 14.29 -0.22
C THR A 181 7.92 15.07 -0.84
N ASP A 182 7.44 16.05 -0.12
CA ASP A 182 6.40 16.98 -0.53
C ASP A 182 6.95 18.33 -1.01
N ILE A 183 8.30 18.47 -1.12
CA ILE A 183 9.01 19.71 -1.48
C ILE A 183 8.62 20.24 -2.86
N ARG A 184 8.14 19.36 -3.78
CA ARG A 184 7.69 19.76 -5.12
C ARG A 184 6.66 20.89 -5.08
N ALA A 185 5.76 20.86 -4.11
CA ALA A 185 4.72 21.87 -3.95
C ALA A 185 5.24 23.19 -3.39
N VAL A 186 6.38 23.18 -2.71
CA VAL A 186 6.96 24.33 -1.99
C VAL A 186 8.05 24.99 -2.82
N GLU A 187 9.02 24.20 -3.35
CA GLU A 187 10.24 24.73 -3.98
C GLU A 187 10.44 24.25 -5.43
N GLY A 188 9.58 23.40 -5.94
CA GLY A 188 9.58 22.96 -7.34
C GLY A 188 10.45 21.74 -7.63
N LEU A 189 10.60 21.41 -8.94
CA LEU A 189 11.18 20.14 -9.40
C LEU A 189 12.67 20.00 -9.08
N ALA A 190 13.46 21.05 -9.25
CA ALA A 190 14.91 20.99 -8.99
C ALA A 190 15.17 20.65 -7.52
N ALA A 191 14.50 21.33 -6.59
CA ALA A 191 14.60 21.05 -5.17
C ALA A 191 14.11 19.63 -4.82
N THR A 192 13.11 19.10 -5.55
CA THR A 192 12.66 17.71 -5.40
C THR A 192 13.78 16.72 -5.72
N ILE A 193 14.48 16.91 -6.82
CA ILE A 193 15.58 16.03 -7.24
C ILE A 193 16.74 16.09 -6.26
N ASP A 194 17.13 17.28 -5.84
CA ASP A 194 18.26 17.46 -4.90
C ASP A 194 17.94 16.83 -3.54
N ARG A 195 16.72 17.06 -3.03
CA ARG A 195 16.26 16.47 -1.77
C ARG A 195 16.16 14.96 -1.88
N ALA A 196 15.60 14.42 -2.97
CA ALA A 196 15.50 12.99 -3.20
C ALA A 196 16.86 12.30 -3.17
N LYS A 197 17.89 12.88 -3.81
CA LYS A 197 19.27 12.38 -3.75
C LYS A 197 19.78 12.30 -2.32
N ALA A 198 19.62 13.37 -1.55
CA ALA A 198 20.05 13.39 -0.15
C ALA A 198 19.32 12.37 0.73
N LEU A 199 18.03 12.10 0.46
CA LEU A 199 17.27 11.07 1.16
C LEU A 199 17.71 9.66 0.77
N VAL A 200 18.10 9.43 -0.49
CA VAL A 200 18.74 8.17 -0.94
C VAL A 200 20.09 7.98 -0.26
N ASP A 201 20.94 9.02 -0.21
CA ASP A 201 22.23 8.99 0.50
C ASP A 201 22.04 8.73 2.01
N ALA A 202 20.90 9.09 2.58
CA ALA A 202 20.53 8.80 3.97
C ALA A 202 20.04 7.36 4.19
N GLY A 203 19.85 6.56 3.13
CA GLY A 203 19.51 5.14 3.21
C GLY A 203 18.10 4.78 2.71
N ALA A 204 17.43 5.67 1.98
CA ALA A 204 16.18 5.29 1.33
C ALA A 204 16.43 4.33 0.16
N ASP A 205 15.63 3.28 0.08
CA ASP A 205 15.67 2.27 -0.99
C ASP A 205 14.83 2.65 -2.21
N ALA A 206 13.93 3.61 -2.06
CA ALA A 206 13.03 4.12 -3.10
C ALA A 206 12.59 5.55 -2.75
N VAL A 207 12.06 6.26 -3.74
CA VAL A 207 11.56 7.63 -3.56
C VAL A 207 10.11 7.76 -4.01
N PHE A 208 9.33 8.46 -3.20
CA PHE A 208 7.97 8.88 -3.50
C PHE A 208 7.93 10.42 -3.61
N PRO A 209 8.11 10.99 -4.81
CA PRO A 209 7.99 12.42 -5.04
C PRO A 209 6.51 12.79 -5.17
N GLU A 210 5.96 13.44 -4.15
CA GLU A 210 4.53 13.74 -4.11
C GLU A 210 4.14 14.88 -5.07
N ALA A 211 2.98 14.71 -5.71
CA ALA A 211 2.32 15.73 -6.52
C ALA A 211 3.14 16.24 -7.72
N LEU A 212 3.91 15.38 -8.38
CA LEU A 212 4.47 15.67 -9.70
C LEU A 212 3.33 15.88 -10.70
N ARG A 213 3.51 16.85 -11.62
CA ARG A 213 2.41 17.32 -12.47
C ARG A 213 2.29 16.60 -13.80
N GLY A 214 3.39 16.07 -14.33
CA GLY A 214 3.41 15.48 -15.67
C GLY A 214 4.48 14.41 -15.82
N LEU A 215 4.39 13.62 -16.90
CA LEU A 215 5.32 12.52 -17.19
C LEU A 215 6.78 13.00 -17.27
N GLY A 216 7.04 14.20 -17.83
CA GLY A 216 8.39 14.74 -17.88
C GLY A 216 9.01 15.02 -16.51
N GLU A 217 8.20 15.31 -15.47
CA GLU A 217 8.70 15.44 -14.11
C GLU A 217 9.06 14.08 -13.52
N PHE A 218 8.24 13.03 -13.78
CA PHE A 218 8.57 11.65 -13.39
C PHE A 218 9.84 11.17 -14.07
N GLU A 219 9.98 11.40 -15.37
CA GLU A 219 11.17 11.04 -16.14
C GLU A 219 12.44 11.75 -15.60
N ALA A 220 12.33 13.05 -15.30
CA ALA A 220 13.43 13.81 -14.74
C ALA A 220 13.88 13.27 -13.37
N VAL A 221 12.93 12.96 -12.48
CA VAL A 221 13.25 12.37 -11.17
C VAL A 221 13.81 10.96 -11.32
N ALA A 222 13.19 10.09 -12.13
CA ALA A 222 13.62 8.72 -12.34
C ALA A 222 15.02 8.63 -12.99
N THR A 223 15.34 9.55 -13.91
CA THR A 223 16.66 9.61 -14.54
C THR A 223 17.75 10.10 -13.58
N ALA A 224 17.38 10.95 -12.61
CA ALA A 224 18.32 11.54 -11.66
C ALA A 224 18.67 10.62 -10.47
N LEU A 225 17.97 9.48 -10.30
CA LEU A 225 18.09 8.58 -9.16
C LEU A 225 18.38 7.15 -9.62
N ASP A 226 19.23 6.43 -8.86
CA ASP A 226 19.55 5.01 -9.07
C ASP A 226 18.60 4.07 -8.30
N VAL A 227 17.52 4.61 -7.72
CA VAL A 227 16.53 3.85 -6.94
C VAL A 227 15.14 3.93 -7.57
N PRO A 228 14.25 2.97 -7.29
CA PRO A 228 12.88 2.99 -7.79
C PRO A 228 12.12 4.26 -7.40
N VAL A 229 11.34 4.79 -8.34
CA VAL A 229 10.42 5.93 -8.12
C VAL A 229 8.99 5.42 -8.09
N LEU A 230 8.21 5.91 -7.12
CA LEU A 230 6.79 5.63 -6.99
C LEU A 230 5.95 6.79 -7.56
N ALA A 231 4.90 6.47 -8.31
CA ALA A 231 3.88 7.39 -8.77
C ALA A 231 2.55 7.20 -8.02
N ASN A 232 1.99 8.29 -7.53
CA ASN A 232 0.68 8.32 -6.88
C ASN A 232 -0.41 8.73 -7.88
N MET A 233 -1.24 7.77 -8.27
CA MET A 233 -2.36 7.94 -9.20
C MET A 233 -3.69 8.13 -8.45
N THR A 234 -3.69 9.04 -7.45
CA THR A 234 -4.92 9.36 -6.73
C THR A 234 -5.83 10.25 -7.56
N GLU A 235 -7.11 9.91 -7.59
CA GLU A 235 -8.14 10.70 -8.24
C GLU A 235 -8.34 12.02 -7.48
N PHE A 236 -8.76 13.06 -8.21
CA PHE A 236 -9.01 14.43 -7.69
C PHE A 236 -7.76 15.10 -7.08
N GLY A 237 -6.57 14.58 -7.41
CA GLY A 237 -5.28 15.14 -6.98
C GLY A 237 -4.74 16.21 -7.94
N LYS A 238 -3.52 16.68 -7.67
CA LYS A 238 -2.80 17.67 -8.50
C LYS A 238 -2.11 17.06 -9.71
N SER A 239 -1.82 15.76 -9.67
CA SER A 239 -1.22 15.00 -10.78
C SER A 239 -2.30 14.57 -11.76
N ALA A 240 -2.00 14.59 -13.06
CA ALA A 240 -2.84 13.91 -14.04
C ALA A 240 -2.82 12.39 -13.80
N LEU A 241 -3.87 11.70 -14.20
CA LEU A 241 -3.93 10.24 -14.14
C LEU A 241 -3.27 9.67 -15.40
N PHE A 242 -2.18 8.95 -15.20
CA PHE A 242 -1.45 8.30 -16.28
C PHE A 242 -1.70 6.79 -16.28
N THR A 243 -1.60 6.19 -17.44
CA THR A 243 -1.62 4.74 -17.60
C THR A 243 -0.32 4.10 -17.10
N VAL A 244 -0.37 2.81 -16.81
CA VAL A 244 0.81 2.04 -16.40
C VAL A 244 1.92 2.09 -17.45
N ASP A 245 1.56 2.07 -18.74
CA ASP A 245 2.53 2.07 -19.83
C ASP A 245 3.22 3.44 -19.98
N GLU A 246 2.49 4.55 -19.79
CA GLU A 246 3.06 5.90 -19.76
C GLU A 246 4.02 6.09 -18.57
N LEU A 247 3.62 5.64 -17.37
CA LEU A 247 4.47 5.71 -16.18
C LEU A 247 5.74 4.85 -16.34
N ARG A 248 5.61 3.65 -16.91
CA ARG A 248 6.75 2.77 -17.18
C ARG A 248 7.73 3.43 -18.16
N ALA A 249 7.23 4.06 -19.21
CA ALA A 249 8.04 4.78 -20.17
C ALA A 249 8.78 5.96 -19.53
N ALA A 250 8.18 6.64 -18.54
CA ALA A 250 8.80 7.70 -17.76
C ALA A 250 9.75 7.19 -16.65
N GLY A 251 10.07 5.89 -16.60
CA GLY A 251 11.03 5.33 -15.66
C GLY A 251 10.49 4.98 -14.28
N VAL A 252 9.18 5.14 -14.04
CA VAL A 252 8.53 4.77 -12.78
C VAL A 252 8.57 3.25 -12.56
N ARG A 253 8.74 2.80 -11.31
CA ARG A 253 8.80 1.37 -10.95
C ARG A 253 7.68 0.92 -10.03
N MET A 254 6.96 1.83 -9.40
CA MET A 254 5.77 1.54 -8.58
C MET A 254 4.68 2.54 -8.90
N ALA A 255 3.43 2.07 -8.99
CA ALA A 255 2.26 2.93 -9.08
C ALA A 255 1.24 2.53 -8.02
N ILE A 256 0.71 3.51 -7.29
CA ILE A 256 -0.34 3.32 -6.29
C ILE A 256 -1.64 4.03 -6.71
N TRP A 257 -2.77 3.42 -6.35
CA TRP A 257 -4.11 4.00 -6.39
C TRP A 257 -4.66 3.97 -4.96
N PRO A 258 -4.24 4.90 -4.10
CA PRO A 258 -4.30 4.73 -2.64
C PRO A 258 -5.72 4.68 -2.09
N VAL A 259 -6.65 5.45 -2.66
CA VAL A 259 -8.00 5.64 -2.11
C VAL A 259 -9.11 5.15 -3.05
N SER A 260 -8.76 4.73 -4.26
CA SER A 260 -9.71 4.40 -5.35
C SER A 260 -10.79 3.39 -4.92
N LEU A 261 -10.38 2.28 -4.29
CA LEU A 261 -11.33 1.24 -3.88
C LEU A 261 -12.28 1.74 -2.77
N LEU A 262 -11.77 2.52 -1.80
CA LEU A 262 -12.61 3.11 -0.77
C LEU A 262 -13.61 4.11 -1.36
N ARG A 263 -13.17 5.01 -2.25
CA ARG A 263 -14.05 5.97 -2.93
C ARG A 263 -15.13 5.27 -3.74
N MET A 264 -14.77 4.21 -4.47
CA MET A 264 -15.75 3.42 -5.23
C MET A 264 -16.75 2.73 -4.32
N ALA A 265 -16.31 2.15 -3.20
CA ALA A 265 -17.18 1.51 -2.21
C ALA A 265 -18.13 2.51 -1.56
N MET A 266 -17.62 3.68 -1.13
CA MET A 266 -18.43 4.72 -0.51
C MET A 266 -19.43 5.34 -1.48
N GLY A 267 -19.06 5.61 -2.72
CA GLY A 267 -20.00 6.10 -3.72
C GLY A 267 -21.08 5.08 -4.09
N ALA A 268 -20.77 3.77 -4.05
CA ALA A 268 -21.78 2.73 -4.21
C ALA A 268 -22.73 2.65 -3.00
N ALA A 269 -22.17 2.78 -1.79
CA ALA A 269 -22.94 2.80 -0.54
C ALA A 269 -23.91 4.00 -0.49
N GLU A 270 -23.44 5.19 -0.89
CA GLU A 270 -24.26 6.40 -0.96
C GLU A 270 -25.49 6.20 -1.86
N ARG A 271 -25.28 5.71 -3.10
CA ARG A 271 -26.40 5.40 -4.01
C ARG A 271 -27.37 4.34 -3.47
N ALA A 272 -26.84 3.34 -2.76
CA ALA A 272 -27.68 2.33 -2.13
C ALA A 272 -28.53 2.92 -0.99
N LEU A 273 -27.96 3.82 -0.18
CA LEU A 273 -28.68 4.52 0.88
C LEU A 273 -29.77 5.46 0.32
N ASP A 274 -29.48 6.17 -0.78
CA ASP A 274 -30.48 6.98 -1.46
C ASP A 274 -31.66 6.12 -1.96
N THR A 275 -31.38 4.96 -2.56
CA THR A 275 -32.41 4.03 -3.01
C THR A 275 -33.21 3.47 -1.81
N LEU A 276 -32.55 3.10 -0.70
CA LEU A 276 -33.24 2.62 0.51
C LEU A 276 -34.14 3.71 1.11
N LEU A 277 -33.69 4.97 1.09
CA LEU A 277 -34.50 6.08 1.61
C LEU A 277 -35.73 6.35 0.74
N ALA A 278 -35.58 6.24 -0.58
CA ALA A 278 -36.66 6.50 -1.53
C ALA A 278 -37.65 5.35 -1.63
N ASP A 279 -37.18 4.11 -1.77
CA ASP A 279 -37.97 2.95 -2.18
C ASP A 279 -38.17 1.91 -1.06
N GLY A 280 -37.37 1.98 0.02
CA GLY A 280 -37.40 1.02 1.11
C GLY A 280 -36.86 -0.38 0.76
N ALA A 281 -36.28 -0.54 -0.45
CA ALA A 281 -35.76 -1.81 -0.95
C ALA A 281 -34.52 -1.60 -1.85
N LEU A 282 -33.74 -2.66 -2.09
CA LEU A 282 -32.53 -2.63 -2.94
C LEU A 282 -32.61 -3.62 -4.12
N ASP A 283 -33.78 -4.11 -4.48
CA ASP A 283 -33.96 -5.06 -5.59
C ASP A 283 -33.43 -4.50 -6.92
N THR A 284 -33.60 -3.20 -7.17
CA THR A 284 -33.06 -2.51 -8.34
C THR A 284 -31.52 -2.39 -8.35
N GLN A 285 -30.86 -2.55 -7.23
CA GLN A 285 -29.40 -2.45 -7.07
C GLN A 285 -28.67 -3.83 -7.09
N LEU A 286 -29.40 -4.96 -7.14
CA LEU A 286 -28.82 -6.29 -7.08
C LEU A 286 -27.73 -6.54 -8.12
N GLY A 287 -27.89 -6.00 -9.34
CA GLY A 287 -26.90 -6.12 -10.42
C GLY A 287 -25.58 -5.39 -10.17
N ALA A 288 -25.55 -4.42 -9.25
CA ALA A 288 -24.35 -3.68 -8.86
C ALA A 288 -23.65 -4.27 -7.63
N MET A 289 -24.26 -5.23 -6.95
CA MET A 289 -23.70 -5.86 -5.75
C MET A 289 -22.76 -7.00 -6.09
N GLN A 290 -21.74 -7.21 -5.25
CA GLN A 290 -21.00 -8.46 -5.28
C GLN A 290 -21.94 -9.61 -4.92
N HIS A 291 -22.00 -10.64 -5.79
CA HIS A 291 -22.83 -11.82 -5.52
C HIS A 291 -22.33 -12.57 -4.28
N ARG A 292 -23.27 -13.14 -3.48
CA ARG A 292 -22.94 -13.88 -2.26
C ARG A 292 -21.95 -15.02 -2.51
N ALA A 293 -22.11 -15.75 -3.61
CA ALA A 293 -21.21 -16.85 -3.96
C ALA A 293 -19.76 -16.36 -4.19
N ASP A 294 -19.58 -15.21 -4.85
CA ASP A 294 -18.27 -14.64 -5.11
C ASP A 294 -17.59 -14.16 -3.83
N LEU A 295 -18.37 -13.61 -2.89
CA LEU A 295 -17.86 -13.25 -1.57
C LEU A 295 -17.41 -14.49 -0.80
N TYR A 296 -18.23 -15.55 -0.77
CA TYR A 296 -17.92 -16.79 -0.06
C TYR A 296 -16.70 -17.49 -0.66
N ASP A 297 -16.55 -17.48 -1.97
CA ASP A 297 -15.36 -17.97 -2.65
C ASP A 297 -14.11 -17.13 -2.28
N LEU A 298 -14.24 -15.78 -2.27
CA LEU A 298 -13.14 -14.88 -1.91
C LEU A 298 -12.60 -15.13 -0.49
N ILE A 299 -13.46 -15.45 0.47
CA ILE A 299 -13.09 -15.70 1.87
C ILE A 299 -12.87 -17.18 2.19
N ASP A 300 -12.95 -18.08 1.20
CA ASP A 300 -12.83 -19.55 1.35
C ASP A 300 -13.80 -20.14 2.38
N TYR A 301 -15.05 -19.69 2.36
CA TYR A 301 -16.08 -20.15 3.30
C TYR A 301 -16.18 -21.68 3.37
N GLN A 302 -16.10 -22.36 2.23
CA GLN A 302 -16.15 -23.81 2.16
C GLN A 302 -14.94 -24.50 2.80
N GLY A 303 -13.76 -23.88 2.73
CA GLY A 303 -12.56 -24.36 3.41
C GLY A 303 -12.74 -24.37 4.93
N TYR A 304 -13.28 -23.27 5.48
CA TYR A 304 -13.61 -23.18 6.91
C TYR A 304 -14.65 -24.22 7.32
N SER A 305 -15.73 -24.41 6.54
CA SER A 305 -16.76 -25.40 6.83
C SER A 305 -16.22 -26.83 6.80
N ARG A 306 -15.34 -27.18 5.83
CA ARG A 306 -14.70 -28.50 5.78
C ARG A 306 -13.78 -28.75 6.96
N PHE A 307 -13.02 -27.73 7.37
CA PHE A 307 -12.16 -27.83 8.54
C PHE A 307 -12.95 -28.07 9.81
N ASP A 308 -14.02 -27.29 10.04
CA ASP A 308 -14.90 -27.42 11.20
C ASP A 308 -15.52 -28.81 11.28
N ALA A 309 -16.13 -29.30 10.18
CA ALA A 309 -16.68 -30.64 10.10
C ALA A 309 -15.63 -31.73 10.41
N GLY A 310 -14.40 -31.59 9.87
CA GLY A 310 -13.32 -32.55 10.11
C GLY A 310 -12.85 -32.60 11.57
N VAL A 311 -12.96 -31.49 12.31
CA VAL A 311 -12.65 -31.48 13.76
C VAL A 311 -13.65 -32.29 14.56
N PHE A 312 -14.91 -32.25 14.19
CA PHE A 312 -15.97 -33.04 14.89
C PHE A 312 -15.99 -34.53 14.52
N ASP A 313 -15.37 -34.93 13.41
CA ASP A 313 -15.19 -36.33 13.02
C ASP A 313 -14.01 -37.02 13.72
N PHE A 314 -13.38 -36.34 14.65
CA PHE A 314 -12.19 -36.81 15.36
C PHE A 314 -12.57 -37.93 16.37
N THR A 315 -11.98 -39.10 16.20
CA THR A 315 -12.06 -40.24 17.13
C THR A 315 -10.77 -40.35 17.94
N VAL A 316 -10.87 -40.32 19.27
CA VAL A 316 -9.71 -40.59 20.14
C VAL A 316 -9.51 -42.12 20.16
N GLU A 317 -8.41 -42.62 19.60
CA GLU A 317 -8.02 -44.01 19.85
C GLU A 317 -7.67 -44.12 21.36
N ARG A 318 -8.35 -45.01 22.08
CA ARG A 318 -8.15 -45.27 23.50
C ARG A 318 -7.07 -46.36 23.69
#